data_ee2893a9fa494d124484b779ebf44dc2
#
_entry.id   ee2893a9fa494d124484b779ebf44dc2
#
_cell.length_a   1.000
_cell.length_b   1.000
_cell.length_c   1.000
_cell.angle_alpha   90.00
_cell.angle_beta   90.00
_cell.angle_gamma   90.00
#
_symmetry.space_group_name_H-M   'P 1'
#
loop_
_entity.id
_entity.type
_entity.pdbx_description
1 polymer ?
#
loop_
_entity_poly.entity_id
_entity_poly.type
_entity_poly.pdbx_seq_one_letter_code
_entity_poly.pdbx_strand_id
1 'polypeptide(L)'
;MNAEKSKPKRKTKSKGNGKGKGKGAGIEEVTGKERALQVIFGCGRIGYAIAKELRGLDLNVLIVDIDEKKVELLKDEEFIAFVGDISDPEVTRKVLSEGVAEAVFIVSNDCNGNKQALKNVKKEAPQARVVVRAVEPTDKEDLKELGVDVVLSIPDITARIAIGQLESAKSLRRAKKLAAMIEELKEHEEERLGIVVHDSPDPDAIASALALKHIAKHVGVSADITYRGEIGHHVNRAFVNILGIEMVRIEHEDDLKGYSKLALIDASVPGMNNPLPPEDNVDIIIDHHTANNKGKVNADFFDIRPDTGATSTILTEYLRELEVPVDKVLATALLHGIRTDTSGFKRETHPADFSAASFLHLKADKDLLDQIETPPMSTEMLNVVGDAIRNKKIKGSYLITNAGMVANRDAIPQAADYLLNLEGIATVVVIGLYEDMAFISGRSKDVRVNIGDAFARAFGEIGSAGGHASMAAAQIPLGIFSGLKDKETIMQLVEDAVTKRFLAVMMKEESSE
;
A
#
# COMPACT_ATOMS: atom_id res chain seq x y z
N MET A 1 36.80 -33.49 -42.58
CA MET A 1 36.13 -34.75 -42.96
C MET A 1 34.67 -34.48 -42.67
N ASN A 2 33.93 -34.02 -43.68
CA ASN A 2 33.03 -34.75 -44.60
C ASN A 2 31.90 -35.42 -43.80
N ALA A 3 30.63 -35.29 -44.06
CA ALA A 3 29.81 -34.77 -45.15
C ALA A 3 28.38 -34.85 -44.70
N GLU A 4 27.56 -33.96 -45.10
CA GLU A 4 26.53 -33.94 -46.17
C GLU A 4 25.15 -34.47 -45.75
N LYS A 5 24.20 -33.56 -45.82
CA LYS A 5 23.01 -33.43 -46.70
C LYS A 5 22.01 -34.61 -46.73
N SER A 6 20.76 -34.31 -46.53
CA SER A 6 19.76 -34.33 -47.60
C SER A 6 18.34 -34.04 -47.16
N LYS A 7 17.69 -33.03 -47.81
CA LYS A 7 16.23 -33.01 -48.07
C LYS A 7 15.92 -33.91 -49.27
N PRO A 8 14.69 -34.46 -49.39
CA PRO A 8 13.91 -34.01 -50.52
C PRO A 8 12.37 -33.92 -50.32
N LYS A 9 11.79 -32.94 -50.95
CA LYS A 9 10.86 -32.88 -52.12
C LYS A 9 9.42 -33.41 -51.99
N ARG A 10 8.55 -32.43 -52.29
CA ARG A 10 7.18 -32.43 -52.81
C ARG A 10 6.76 -33.57 -53.76
N LYS A 11 5.45 -33.94 -53.69
CA LYS A 11 4.53 -34.18 -54.85
C LYS A 11 3.11 -34.12 -54.37
N THR A 12 2.27 -33.30 -54.79
CA THR A 12 1.23 -32.99 -55.82
C THR A 12 0.25 -34.11 -56.18
N LYS A 13 -1.04 -33.73 -56.03
CA LYS A 13 -2.27 -33.99 -56.80
C LYS A 13 -2.92 -35.36 -56.74
N SER A 14 -4.22 -35.44 -56.35
CA SER A 14 -5.28 -35.63 -57.38
C SER A 14 -6.69 -35.48 -56.78
N LYS A 15 -7.60 -35.11 -57.67
CA LYS A 15 -9.03 -34.83 -57.51
C LYS A 15 -9.84 -36.12 -57.27
N GLY A 16 -10.92 -36.00 -56.49
CA GLY A 16 -12.01 -36.98 -56.43
C GLY A 16 -13.30 -36.31 -55.96
N ASN A 17 -14.26 -36.22 -56.88
CA ASN A 17 -15.64 -35.77 -56.67
C ASN A 17 -16.44 -36.82 -55.87
N GLY A 18 -17.20 -36.35 -54.86
CA GLY A 18 -18.20 -37.16 -54.17
C GLY A 18 -19.29 -36.28 -53.59
N LYS A 19 -20.45 -36.23 -54.26
CA LYS A 19 -21.67 -35.59 -53.75
C LYS A 19 -22.24 -36.36 -52.56
N GLY A 20 -22.36 -35.68 -51.41
CA GLY A 20 -23.13 -36.15 -50.28
C GLY A 20 -23.92 -35.00 -49.66
N LYS A 21 -25.24 -35.01 -49.84
CA LYS A 21 -26.17 -34.07 -49.21
C LYS A 21 -26.21 -34.33 -47.70
N GLY A 22 -25.72 -33.40 -46.90
CA GLY A 22 -25.92 -33.35 -45.45
C GLY A 22 -26.47 -31.97 -45.09
N LYS A 23 -27.62 -31.93 -44.46
CA LYS A 23 -28.34 -30.75 -44.01
C LYS A 23 -27.44 -29.85 -43.19
N GLY A 24 -27.22 -28.63 -43.63
CA GLY A 24 -26.61 -27.56 -42.88
C GLY A 24 -27.50 -27.17 -41.70
N ALA A 25 -26.96 -27.31 -40.49
CA ALA A 25 -27.46 -26.53 -39.38
C ALA A 25 -27.01 -25.08 -39.62
N GLY A 26 -27.99 -24.23 -39.89
CA GLY A 26 -27.77 -22.80 -40.01
C GLY A 26 -27.18 -22.29 -38.70
N ILE A 27 -26.03 -21.65 -38.82
CA ILE A 27 -25.59 -20.68 -37.82
C ILE A 27 -26.60 -19.54 -37.97
N GLU A 28 -27.57 -19.47 -37.07
CA GLU A 28 -28.41 -18.27 -36.92
C GLU A 28 -27.42 -17.11 -36.69
N GLU A 29 -27.33 -16.22 -37.65
CA GLU A 29 -26.86 -14.86 -37.45
C GLU A 29 -27.63 -14.32 -36.24
N VAL A 30 -26.90 -14.08 -35.13
CA VAL A 30 -27.39 -13.33 -33.98
C VAL A 30 -27.64 -11.91 -34.50
N THR A 31 -28.86 -11.71 -34.99
CA THR A 31 -29.39 -10.41 -35.36
C THR A 31 -29.24 -9.45 -34.20
N GLY A 32 -28.58 -8.32 -34.47
CA GLY A 32 -28.66 -7.04 -33.77
C GLY A 32 -28.75 -7.12 -32.24
N LYS A 33 -27.65 -7.15 -31.54
CA LYS A 33 -27.60 -6.55 -30.21
C LYS A 33 -28.07 -5.11 -30.38
N GLU A 34 -29.27 -4.77 -29.87
CA GLU A 34 -29.65 -3.38 -29.65
C GLU A 34 -28.54 -2.73 -28.85
N ARG A 35 -27.73 -1.90 -29.52
CA ARG A 35 -26.62 -1.22 -28.84
C ARG A 35 -27.23 -0.32 -27.79
N ALA A 36 -26.80 -0.47 -26.53
CA ALA A 36 -27.24 0.34 -25.42
C ALA A 36 -27.09 1.84 -25.76
N LEU A 37 -28.13 2.61 -25.45
CA LEU A 37 -28.24 4.03 -25.80
C LEU A 37 -27.82 4.89 -24.60
N GLN A 38 -26.96 5.87 -24.84
CA GLN A 38 -26.61 6.91 -23.89
C GLN A 38 -27.36 8.19 -24.25
N VAL A 39 -28.21 8.67 -23.37
CA VAL A 39 -29.07 9.84 -23.64
C VAL A 39 -28.55 11.05 -22.90
N ILE A 40 -28.45 12.20 -23.57
CA ILE A 40 -28.03 13.47 -22.97
C ILE A 40 -29.13 14.51 -23.10
N PHE A 41 -29.66 14.95 -21.99
CA PHE A 41 -30.64 16.02 -21.86
C PHE A 41 -29.95 17.33 -21.47
N GLY A 42 -29.91 18.28 -22.44
CA GLY A 42 -29.22 19.55 -22.36
C GLY A 42 -27.80 19.50 -22.90
N CYS A 43 -27.58 20.05 -24.08
CA CYS A 43 -26.26 20.10 -24.72
C CYS A 43 -25.59 21.48 -24.59
N GLY A 44 -25.44 21.95 -23.35
CA GLY A 44 -24.52 23.03 -23.03
C GLY A 44 -23.08 22.54 -23.07
N ARG A 45 -22.14 23.33 -22.52
CA ARG A 45 -20.71 22.96 -22.50
C ARG A 45 -20.45 21.59 -21.87
N ILE A 46 -21.17 21.25 -20.81
CA ILE A 46 -21.02 19.97 -20.08
C ILE A 46 -21.60 18.83 -20.92
N GLY A 47 -22.83 18.96 -21.41
CA GLY A 47 -23.47 17.91 -22.23
C GLY A 47 -22.70 17.60 -23.50
N TYR A 48 -22.16 18.62 -24.15
CA TYR A 48 -21.30 18.44 -25.32
C TYR A 48 -19.99 17.74 -25.01
N ALA A 49 -19.33 18.09 -23.88
CA ALA A 49 -18.11 17.41 -23.45
C ALA A 49 -18.38 15.92 -23.15
N ILE A 50 -19.48 15.60 -22.46
CA ILE A 50 -19.90 14.21 -22.20
C ILE A 50 -20.17 13.48 -23.51
N ALA A 51 -20.88 14.11 -24.46
CA ALA A 51 -21.18 13.52 -25.76
C ALA A 51 -19.90 13.12 -26.51
N LYS A 52 -18.90 13.98 -26.55
CA LYS A 52 -17.59 13.70 -27.19
C LYS A 52 -16.85 12.54 -26.55
N GLU A 53 -16.80 12.49 -25.24
CA GLU A 53 -16.14 11.39 -24.51
C GLU A 53 -16.84 10.06 -24.75
N LEU A 54 -18.18 10.03 -24.64
CA LEU A 54 -18.96 8.81 -24.91
C LEU A 54 -18.79 8.31 -26.34
N ARG A 55 -18.76 9.22 -27.33
CA ARG A 55 -18.47 8.87 -28.72
C ARG A 55 -17.04 8.36 -28.90
N GLY A 56 -16.09 8.93 -28.20
CA GLY A 56 -14.69 8.43 -28.15
C GLY A 56 -14.57 7.00 -27.63
N LEU A 57 -15.55 6.54 -26.85
CA LEU A 57 -15.68 5.17 -26.36
C LEU A 57 -16.51 4.26 -27.30
N ASP A 58 -16.86 4.72 -28.52
CA ASP A 58 -17.70 4.01 -29.51
C ASP A 58 -19.09 3.66 -28.96
N LEU A 59 -19.66 4.53 -28.10
CA LEU A 59 -21.01 4.39 -27.57
C LEU A 59 -22.04 5.15 -28.43
N ASN A 60 -23.28 4.63 -28.49
CA ASN A 60 -24.38 5.30 -29.15
C ASN A 60 -24.89 6.46 -28.28
N VAL A 61 -24.78 7.67 -28.77
CA VAL A 61 -25.20 8.89 -28.06
C VAL A 61 -26.36 9.55 -28.76
N LEU A 62 -27.42 9.82 -27.98
CA LEU A 62 -28.56 10.61 -28.40
C LEU A 62 -28.68 11.86 -27.56
N ILE A 63 -28.85 13.01 -28.20
CA ILE A 63 -28.80 14.31 -27.52
C ILE A 63 -30.16 15.04 -27.72
N VAL A 64 -30.64 15.68 -26.66
CA VAL A 64 -31.80 16.56 -26.69
C VAL A 64 -31.42 17.92 -26.16
N ASP A 65 -31.70 18.96 -26.92
CA ASP A 65 -31.58 20.37 -26.47
C ASP A 65 -32.76 21.19 -26.99
N ILE A 66 -33.17 22.23 -26.27
CA ILE A 66 -34.25 23.12 -26.65
C ILE A 66 -33.82 24.10 -27.77
N ASP A 67 -32.52 24.31 -27.94
CA ASP A 67 -31.95 25.24 -28.90
C ASP A 67 -31.76 24.56 -30.28
N GLU A 68 -32.62 24.92 -31.22
CA GLU A 68 -32.63 24.39 -32.61
C GLU A 68 -31.27 24.57 -33.30
N LYS A 69 -30.63 25.72 -33.12
CA LYS A 69 -29.32 25.99 -33.74
C LYS A 69 -28.21 25.05 -33.21
N LYS A 70 -28.23 24.75 -31.91
CA LYS A 70 -27.29 23.77 -31.36
C LYS A 70 -27.56 22.38 -31.89
N VAL A 71 -28.80 21.99 -31.99
CA VAL A 71 -29.17 20.67 -32.52
C VAL A 71 -28.75 20.53 -34.00
N GLU A 72 -28.86 21.58 -34.80
CA GLU A 72 -28.34 21.57 -36.18
C GLU A 72 -26.82 21.37 -36.20
N LEU A 73 -26.06 22.14 -35.41
CA LEU A 73 -24.61 21.98 -35.31
C LEU A 73 -24.19 20.57 -34.83
N LEU A 74 -24.94 19.97 -33.92
CA LEU A 74 -24.67 18.59 -33.45
C LEU A 74 -24.92 17.56 -34.55
N LYS A 75 -25.95 17.79 -35.41
CA LYS A 75 -26.21 16.93 -36.57
C LYS A 75 -25.12 17.07 -37.65
N ASP A 76 -24.59 18.26 -37.85
CA ASP A 76 -23.44 18.51 -38.74
C ASP A 76 -22.19 17.78 -38.27
N GLU A 77 -22.06 17.60 -36.94
CA GLU A 77 -21.01 16.78 -36.30
C GLU A 77 -21.37 15.28 -36.24
N GLU A 78 -22.39 14.82 -36.92
CA GLU A 78 -22.85 13.41 -36.98
C GLU A 78 -23.37 12.85 -35.64
N PHE A 79 -23.83 13.69 -34.71
CA PHE A 79 -24.58 13.22 -33.55
C PHE A 79 -26.06 13.00 -33.86
N ILE A 80 -26.67 12.00 -33.24
CA ILE A 80 -28.13 11.87 -33.24
C ILE A 80 -28.68 12.89 -32.26
N ALA A 81 -29.35 13.92 -32.74
CA ALA A 81 -29.84 15.03 -31.92
C ALA A 81 -31.26 15.43 -32.25
N PHE A 82 -32.06 15.77 -31.24
CA PHE A 82 -33.44 16.20 -31.32
C PHE A 82 -33.66 17.56 -30.64
N VAL A 83 -34.54 18.38 -31.24
CA VAL A 83 -35.01 19.59 -30.58
C VAL A 83 -36.15 19.21 -29.64
N GLY A 84 -36.08 19.62 -28.39
CA GLY A 84 -37.13 19.36 -27.42
C GLY A 84 -36.87 19.95 -26.02
N ASP A 85 -37.96 20.22 -25.33
CA ASP A 85 -37.91 20.60 -23.92
C ASP A 85 -37.75 19.32 -23.05
N ILE A 86 -36.69 19.21 -22.31
CA ILE A 86 -36.40 18.05 -21.47
C ILE A 86 -37.41 17.88 -20.32
N SER A 87 -38.11 18.93 -19.94
CA SER A 87 -39.17 18.89 -18.91
C SER A 87 -40.48 18.28 -19.45
N ASP A 88 -40.64 18.20 -20.75
CA ASP A 88 -41.84 17.64 -21.40
C ASP A 88 -41.80 16.09 -21.36
N PRO A 89 -42.82 15.44 -20.73
CA PRO A 89 -42.90 13.97 -20.70
C PRO A 89 -43.00 13.32 -22.12
N GLU A 90 -43.60 14.01 -23.09
CA GLU A 90 -43.74 13.48 -24.46
C GLU A 90 -42.37 13.43 -25.17
N VAL A 91 -41.50 14.44 -24.95
CA VAL A 91 -40.12 14.45 -25.43
C VAL A 91 -39.34 13.29 -24.81
N THR A 92 -39.45 13.11 -23.51
CA THR A 92 -38.80 11.99 -22.80
C THR A 92 -39.24 10.63 -23.36
N ARG A 93 -40.56 10.43 -23.55
CA ARG A 93 -41.10 9.18 -24.07
C ARG A 93 -40.63 8.91 -25.50
N LYS A 94 -40.67 9.91 -26.36
CA LYS A 94 -40.21 9.81 -27.74
C LYS A 94 -38.75 9.41 -27.82
N VAL A 95 -37.90 10.07 -27.06
CA VAL A 95 -36.45 9.83 -27.05
C VAL A 95 -36.11 8.43 -26.52
N LEU A 96 -36.75 8.00 -25.44
CA LEU A 96 -36.52 6.67 -24.85
C LEU A 96 -37.15 5.53 -25.69
N SER A 97 -38.00 5.83 -26.67
CA SER A 97 -38.50 4.84 -27.62
C SER A 97 -37.52 4.53 -28.77
N GLU A 98 -36.45 5.31 -28.95
CA GLU A 98 -35.44 5.08 -30.00
C GLU A 98 -34.47 3.92 -29.66
N GLY A 99 -34.49 3.44 -28.41
CA GLY A 99 -33.65 2.31 -27.99
C GLY A 99 -33.65 2.08 -26.46
N VAL A 100 -32.93 1.06 -26.02
CA VAL A 100 -32.80 0.77 -24.60
C VAL A 100 -31.78 1.72 -23.98
N ALA A 101 -32.26 2.69 -23.18
CA ALA A 101 -31.38 3.62 -22.47
C ALA A 101 -30.62 2.91 -21.33
N GLU A 102 -29.29 2.85 -21.40
CA GLU A 102 -28.40 2.37 -20.34
C GLU A 102 -28.13 3.48 -19.34
N ALA A 103 -27.83 4.69 -19.84
CA ALA A 103 -27.65 5.86 -18.99
C ALA A 103 -28.30 7.12 -19.58
N VAL A 104 -28.78 7.99 -18.70
CA VAL A 104 -29.36 9.28 -19.03
C VAL A 104 -28.64 10.37 -18.27
N PHE A 105 -28.01 11.32 -18.95
CA PHE A 105 -27.33 12.47 -18.43
C PHE A 105 -28.22 13.71 -18.54
N ILE A 106 -28.72 14.22 -17.45
CA ILE A 106 -29.57 15.43 -17.39
C ILE A 106 -28.71 16.58 -16.92
N VAL A 107 -28.22 17.41 -17.87
CA VAL A 107 -27.13 18.35 -17.57
C VAL A 107 -27.39 19.78 -18.03
N SER A 108 -28.66 20.17 -18.13
CA SER A 108 -29.07 21.54 -18.47
C SER A 108 -28.71 22.52 -17.34
N ASN A 109 -28.80 23.83 -17.59
CA ASN A 109 -28.65 24.87 -16.59
C ASN A 109 -29.96 25.17 -15.84
N ASP A 110 -31.06 24.54 -16.22
CA ASP A 110 -32.37 24.71 -15.58
C ASP A 110 -32.58 23.63 -14.51
N CYS A 111 -32.52 24.04 -13.26
CA CYS A 111 -32.71 23.16 -12.11
C CYS A 111 -34.10 22.49 -12.12
N ASN A 112 -35.16 23.25 -12.39
CA ASN A 112 -36.53 22.73 -12.37
C ASN A 112 -36.76 21.78 -13.55
N GLY A 113 -36.26 22.13 -14.72
CA GLY A 113 -36.25 21.25 -15.89
C GLY A 113 -35.51 19.94 -15.63
N ASN A 114 -34.37 20.00 -14.98
CA ASN A 114 -33.59 18.81 -14.59
C ASN A 114 -34.39 17.90 -13.63
N LYS A 115 -35.02 18.47 -12.60
CA LYS A 115 -35.84 17.71 -11.63
C LYS A 115 -37.07 17.08 -12.31
N GLN A 116 -37.69 17.78 -13.23
CA GLN A 116 -38.86 17.25 -13.98
C GLN A 116 -38.42 16.16 -14.96
N ALA A 117 -37.34 16.37 -15.72
CA ALA A 117 -36.76 15.37 -16.60
C ALA A 117 -36.39 14.08 -15.84
N LEU A 118 -35.80 14.19 -14.64
CA LEU A 118 -35.48 13.04 -13.76
C LEU A 118 -36.76 12.24 -13.46
N LYS A 119 -37.84 12.90 -13.04
CA LYS A 119 -39.13 12.23 -12.76
C LYS A 119 -39.66 11.50 -13.97
N ASN A 120 -39.60 12.15 -15.16
CA ASN A 120 -40.06 11.56 -16.42
C ASN A 120 -39.21 10.33 -16.78
N VAL A 121 -37.89 10.42 -16.72
CA VAL A 121 -36.96 9.30 -17.01
C VAL A 121 -37.18 8.12 -16.06
N LYS A 122 -37.27 8.37 -14.74
CA LYS A 122 -37.52 7.29 -13.76
C LYS A 122 -38.85 6.58 -13.98
N LYS A 123 -39.86 7.27 -14.55
CA LYS A 123 -41.14 6.68 -14.90
C LYS A 123 -41.08 5.84 -16.18
N GLU A 124 -40.43 6.35 -17.22
CA GLU A 124 -40.43 5.72 -18.57
C GLU A 124 -39.30 4.69 -18.74
N ALA A 125 -38.15 4.88 -18.05
CA ALA A 125 -36.98 3.98 -18.07
C ALA A 125 -36.40 3.75 -16.65
N PRO A 126 -37.12 3.04 -15.77
CA PRO A 126 -36.73 2.88 -14.37
C PRO A 126 -35.39 2.14 -14.16
N GLN A 127 -34.93 1.39 -15.16
CA GLN A 127 -33.68 0.65 -15.11
C GLN A 127 -32.47 1.46 -15.60
N ALA A 128 -32.70 2.61 -16.28
CA ALA A 128 -31.63 3.46 -16.76
C ALA A 128 -30.91 4.13 -15.59
N ARG A 129 -29.58 4.17 -15.64
CA ARG A 129 -28.79 4.97 -14.70
C ARG A 129 -28.94 6.45 -15.03
N VAL A 130 -29.32 7.25 -14.04
CA VAL A 130 -29.56 8.67 -14.25
C VAL A 130 -28.53 9.51 -13.52
N VAL A 131 -27.80 10.32 -14.28
CA VAL A 131 -26.85 11.31 -13.79
C VAL A 131 -27.47 12.68 -13.98
N VAL A 132 -27.67 13.44 -12.88
CA VAL A 132 -28.31 14.76 -12.94
C VAL A 132 -27.38 15.83 -12.40
N ARG A 133 -27.25 16.91 -13.16
CA ARG A 133 -26.53 18.10 -12.72
C ARG A 133 -27.32 18.86 -11.65
N ALA A 134 -26.72 19.03 -10.47
CA ALA A 134 -27.13 20.03 -9.51
C ALA A 134 -26.63 21.41 -9.96
N VAL A 135 -27.52 22.37 -10.09
CA VAL A 135 -27.20 23.76 -10.46
C VAL A 135 -26.84 24.54 -9.22
N GLU A 136 -27.65 24.41 -8.16
CA GLU A 136 -27.46 25.04 -6.85
C GLU A 136 -27.08 23.99 -5.79
N PRO A 137 -26.40 24.38 -4.71
CA PRO A 137 -26.05 23.45 -3.62
C PRO A 137 -27.24 22.73 -3.00
N THR A 138 -28.40 23.41 -2.88
CA THR A 138 -29.65 22.88 -2.34
C THR A 138 -30.27 21.78 -3.21
N ASP A 139 -29.98 21.78 -4.52
CA ASP A 139 -30.55 20.78 -5.44
C ASP A 139 -30.08 19.35 -5.14
N LYS A 140 -28.96 19.20 -4.46
CA LYS A 140 -28.38 17.87 -4.19
C LYS A 140 -29.30 16.98 -3.36
N GLU A 141 -29.93 17.55 -2.35
CA GLU A 141 -30.83 16.82 -1.45
C GLU A 141 -32.12 16.49 -2.19
N ASP A 142 -32.71 17.47 -2.86
CA ASP A 142 -33.92 17.27 -3.66
C ASP A 142 -33.74 16.18 -4.75
N LEU A 143 -32.60 16.19 -5.44
CA LEU A 143 -32.31 15.20 -6.48
C LEU A 143 -32.13 13.80 -5.90
N LYS A 144 -31.53 13.68 -4.70
CA LYS A 144 -31.41 12.39 -3.99
C LYS A 144 -32.78 11.86 -3.56
N GLU A 145 -33.67 12.72 -3.05
CA GLU A 145 -35.04 12.36 -2.69
C GLU A 145 -35.84 11.88 -3.91
N LEU A 146 -35.55 12.44 -5.10
CA LEU A 146 -36.17 12.02 -6.36
C LEU A 146 -35.56 10.73 -6.93
N GLY A 147 -34.60 10.09 -6.26
CA GLY A 147 -34.03 8.80 -6.63
C GLY A 147 -33.02 8.86 -7.77
N VAL A 148 -32.25 9.96 -7.87
CA VAL A 148 -31.13 10.04 -8.82
C VAL A 148 -30.03 9.02 -8.46
N ASP A 149 -29.38 8.43 -9.45
CA ASP A 149 -28.27 7.51 -9.20
C ASP A 149 -26.95 8.27 -8.93
N VAL A 150 -26.73 9.37 -9.66
CA VAL A 150 -25.54 10.22 -9.49
C VAL A 150 -25.90 11.70 -9.59
N VAL A 151 -25.51 12.48 -8.58
CA VAL A 151 -25.58 13.95 -8.60
C VAL A 151 -24.27 14.53 -9.09
N LEU A 152 -24.31 15.26 -10.20
CA LEU A 152 -23.17 15.94 -10.81
C LEU A 152 -23.09 17.40 -10.31
N SER A 153 -22.28 17.67 -9.30
CA SER A 153 -21.98 19.02 -8.82
C SER A 153 -20.67 19.53 -9.41
N ILE A 154 -20.76 20.40 -10.39
CA ILE A 154 -19.57 20.96 -11.07
C ILE A 154 -18.68 21.74 -10.12
N PRO A 155 -19.21 22.61 -9.22
CA PRO A 155 -18.38 23.30 -8.25
C PRO A 155 -17.55 22.35 -7.35
N ASP A 156 -18.17 21.28 -6.85
CA ASP A 156 -17.47 20.33 -5.97
C ASP A 156 -16.39 19.53 -6.72
N ILE A 157 -16.69 19.11 -7.95
CA ILE A 157 -15.72 18.39 -8.78
C ILE A 157 -14.55 19.31 -9.10
N THR A 158 -14.85 20.56 -9.51
CA THR A 158 -13.81 21.55 -9.83
C THR A 158 -12.95 21.89 -8.60
N ALA A 159 -13.59 22.08 -7.44
CA ALA A 159 -12.88 22.34 -6.20
C ALA A 159 -11.96 21.17 -5.81
N ARG A 160 -12.46 19.92 -5.90
CA ARG A 160 -11.66 18.72 -5.64
C ARG A 160 -10.46 18.62 -6.58
N ILE A 161 -10.68 18.81 -7.88
CA ILE A 161 -9.59 18.79 -8.88
C ILE A 161 -8.60 19.90 -8.59
N ALA A 162 -9.06 21.14 -8.32
CA ALA A 162 -8.18 22.28 -8.04
C ALA A 162 -7.33 22.06 -6.78
N ILE A 163 -7.93 21.50 -5.70
CA ILE A 163 -7.20 21.16 -4.48
C ILE A 163 -6.17 20.04 -4.77
N GLY A 164 -6.57 19.00 -5.52
CA GLY A 164 -5.64 17.94 -5.93
C GLY A 164 -4.46 18.45 -6.73
N GLN A 165 -4.67 19.40 -7.65
CA GLN A 165 -3.60 20.06 -8.42
C GLN A 165 -2.70 20.90 -7.52
N LEU A 166 -3.26 21.57 -6.51
CA LEU A 166 -2.47 22.34 -5.54
C LEU A 166 -1.58 21.42 -4.69
N GLU A 167 -2.08 20.28 -4.22
CA GLU A 167 -1.29 19.32 -3.45
C GLU A 167 -0.16 18.72 -4.31
N SER A 168 -0.45 18.32 -5.56
CA SER A 168 0.60 17.89 -6.50
C SER A 168 1.66 18.98 -6.73
N ALA A 169 1.25 20.25 -6.89
CA ALA A 169 2.19 21.34 -7.06
C ALA A 169 3.07 21.56 -5.83
N LYS A 170 2.53 21.40 -4.62
CA LYS A 170 3.31 21.46 -3.37
C LYS A 170 4.31 20.31 -3.29
N SER A 171 3.88 19.07 -3.62
CA SER A 171 4.74 17.91 -3.64
C SER A 171 5.88 18.06 -4.65
N LEU A 172 5.59 18.47 -5.88
CA LEU A 172 6.59 18.75 -6.90
C LEU A 172 7.60 19.79 -6.44
N ARG A 173 7.13 20.87 -5.76
CA ARG A 173 8.03 21.90 -5.23
C ARG A 173 8.96 21.36 -4.15
N ARG A 174 8.46 20.51 -3.25
CA ARG A 174 9.28 19.84 -2.22
C ARG A 174 10.29 18.89 -2.85
N ALA A 175 9.85 18.04 -3.78
CA ALA A 175 10.70 17.11 -4.49
C ALA A 175 11.83 17.83 -5.26
N LYS A 176 11.51 18.93 -5.94
CA LYS A 176 12.52 19.78 -6.62
C LYS A 176 13.48 20.45 -5.64
N LYS A 177 13.00 20.90 -4.47
CA LYS A 177 13.89 21.45 -3.44
C LYS A 177 14.86 20.39 -2.94
N LEU A 178 14.37 19.17 -2.64
CA LEU A 178 15.20 18.05 -2.23
C LEU A 178 16.25 17.70 -3.28
N ALA A 179 15.82 17.54 -4.54
CA ALA A 179 16.73 17.24 -5.65
C ALA A 179 17.81 18.30 -5.82
N ALA A 180 17.46 19.59 -5.76
CA ALA A 180 18.41 20.69 -5.87
C ALA A 180 19.44 20.68 -4.73
N MET A 181 19.01 20.43 -3.48
CA MET A 181 19.93 20.34 -2.33
C MET A 181 20.92 19.17 -2.45
N ILE A 182 20.47 18.06 -3.03
CA ILE A 182 21.36 16.92 -3.28
C ILE A 182 22.29 17.24 -4.46
N GLU A 183 21.79 17.90 -5.51
CA GLU A 183 22.56 18.26 -6.70
C GLU A 183 23.71 19.22 -6.40
N GLU A 184 23.63 20.04 -5.34
CA GLU A 184 24.72 20.89 -4.88
C GLU A 184 26.02 20.10 -4.62
N LEU A 185 25.91 18.84 -4.17
CA LEU A 185 27.06 17.95 -3.96
C LEU A 185 27.80 17.56 -5.25
N LYS A 186 27.22 17.81 -6.41
CA LYS A 186 27.83 17.48 -7.70
C LYS A 186 29.01 18.39 -8.07
N GLU A 187 29.13 19.52 -7.42
CA GLU A 187 30.20 20.49 -7.71
C GLU A 187 31.59 19.94 -7.35
N HIS A 188 31.67 18.93 -6.49
CA HIS A 188 32.92 18.31 -6.04
C HIS A 188 32.85 16.78 -6.17
N GLU A 189 33.74 16.16 -6.96
CA GLU A 189 33.71 14.73 -7.28
C GLU A 189 33.83 13.80 -6.06
N GLU A 190 34.36 14.27 -4.93
CA GLU A 190 34.54 13.49 -3.70
C GLU A 190 33.35 13.63 -2.74
N GLU A 191 32.39 14.53 -2.99
CA GLU A 191 31.25 14.76 -2.10
C GLU A 191 30.19 13.68 -2.29
N ARG A 192 29.69 13.17 -1.17
CA ARG A 192 28.72 12.06 -1.12
C ARG A 192 27.63 12.37 -0.11
N LEU A 193 26.42 11.86 -0.42
CA LEU A 193 25.29 11.88 0.50
C LEU A 193 25.30 10.63 1.41
N GLY A 194 25.35 10.83 2.72
CA GLY A 194 25.10 9.76 3.69
C GLY A 194 23.59 9.66 3.99
N ILE A 195 22.96 8.53 3.68
CA ILE A 195 21.56 8.28 3.97
C ILE A 195 21.51 7.42 5.22
N VAL A 196 21.15 8.02 6.34
CA VAL A 196 21.13 7.38 7.65
C VAL A 196 19.72 6.89 7.93
N VAL A 197 19.59 5.61 8.30
CA VAL A 197 18.33 5.03 8.77
C VAL A 197 18.42 4.71 10.27
N HIS A 198 17.29 4.36 10.88
CA HIS A 198 17.25 4.00 12.28
C HIS A 198 18.04 2.71 12.60
N ASP A 199 18.38 2.48 13.85
CA ASP A 199 19.10 1.29 14.31
C ASP A 199 18.27 0.02 14.04
N SER A 200 18.95 -1.02 13.53
CA SER A 200 18.27 -2.28 13.14
C SER A 200 17.11 -2.04 12.16
N PRO A 201 17.39 -1.48 10.96
CA PRO A 201 16.38 -0.93 10.08
C PRO A 201 15.37 -1.99 9.60
N ASP A 202 14.15 -1.55 9.46
CA ASP A 202 13.05 -2.33 8.91
C ASP A 202 12.90 -2.13 7.39
N PRO A 203 11.95 -2.81 6.73
CA PRO A 203 11.78 -2.70 5.29
C PRO A 203 11.38 -1.30 4.80
N ASP A 204 10.65 -0.51 5.60
CA ASP A 204 10.26 0.85 5.17
C ASP A 204 11.45 1.79 5.18
N ALA A 205 12.24 1.80 6.26
CA ALA A 205 13.48 2.56 6.34
C ALA A 205 14.45 2.23 5.20
N ILE A 206 14.64 0.92 4.93
CA ILE A 206 15.56 0.45 3.89
C ILE A 206 15.07 0.84 2.49
N ALA A 207 13.78 0.63 2.18
CA ALA A 207 13.20 0.96 0.89
C ALA A 207 13.19 2.46 0.63
N SER A 208 12.89 3.25 1.65
CA SER A 208 12.91 4.71 1.61
C SER A 208 14.31 5.24 1.35
N ALA A 209 15.31 4.71 2.05
CA ALA A 209 16.71 5.05 1.82
C ALA A 209 17.16 4.68 0.39
N LEU A 210 16.74 3.51 -0.12
CA LEU A 210 17.00 3.09 -1.50
C LEU A 210 16.38 4.07 -2.50
N ALA A 211 15.17 4.54 -2.26
CA ALA A 211 14.51 5.53 -3.12
C ALA A 211 15.28 6.85 -3.13
N LEU A 212 15.73 7.35 -1.98
CA LEU A 212 16.54 8.56 -1.92
C LEU A 212 17.89 8.39 -2.63
N LYS A 213 18.53 7.20 -2.51
CA LYS A 213 19.73 6.85 -3.28
C LYS A 213 19.49 6.90 -4.79
N HIS A 214 18.31 6.48 -5.26
CA HIS A 214 17.94 6.59 -6.67
C HIS A 214 17.69 8.05 -7.10
N ILE A 215 17.11 8.89 -6.25
CA ILE A 215 16.97 10.33 -6.49
C ILE A 215 18.36 10.98 -6.60
N ALA A 216 19.26 10.69 -5.65
CA ALA A 216 20.64 11.19 -5.69
C ALA A 216 21.36 10.77 -6.98
N LYS A 217 21.28 9.50 -7.36
CA LYS A 217 21.82 9.00 -8.62
C LYS A 217 21.23 9.69 -9.85
N HIS A 218 19.94 9.99 -9.83
CA HIS A 218 19.25 10.67 -10.93
C HIS A 218 19.80 12.10 -11.15
N VAL A 219 20.12 12.81 -10.08
CA VAL A 219 20.77 14.13 -10.16
C VAL A 219 22.30 14.05 -10.29
N GLY A 220 22.89 12.84 -10.36
CA GLY A 220 24.31 12.62 -10.62
C GLY A 220 25.18 12.64 -9.37
N VAL A 221 24.63 12.40 -8.18
CA VAL A 221 25.34 12.38 -6.89
C VAL A 221 25.45 10.94 -6.36
N SER A 222 26.62 10.60 -5.82
CA SER A 222 26.85 9.33 -5.12
C SER A 222 26.25 9.37 -3.71
N ALA A 223 25.59 8.27 -3.32
CA ALA A 223 24.99 8.14 -1.99
C ALA A 223 25.17 6.74 -1.43
N ASP A 224 25.35 6.64 -0.11
CA ASP A 224 25.42 5.39 0.62
C ASP A 224 24.30 5.32 1.66
N ILE A 225 23.68 4.14 1.76
CA ILE A 225 22.72 3.84 2.82
C ILE A 225 23.50 3.34 4.02
N THR A 226 23.38 4.02 5.15
CA THR A 226 24.14 3.72 6.36
C THR A 226 23.21 3.32 7.51
N TYR A 227 23.61 2.34 8.31
CA TYR A 227 22.84 1.85 9.44
C TYR A 227 23.72 1.38 10.58
N ARG A 228 23.19 1.39 11.82
CA ARG A 228 23.82 0.79 13.00
C ARG A 228 23.02 -0.42 13.48
N GLY A 229 23.70 -1.33 14.18
CA GLY A 229 23.08 -2.55 14.70
C GLY A 229 23.09 -3.69 13.69
N GLU A 230 22.03 -4.49 13.69
CA GLU A 230 21.88 -5.65 12.81
C GLU A 230 20.56 -5.57 12.05
N ILE A 231 20.55 -6.02 10.80
CA ILE A 231 19.30 -6.26 10.08
C ILE A 231 18.68 -7.50 10.72
N GLY A 232 17.75 -7.27 11.64
CA GLY A 232 17.18 -8.27 12.52
C GLY A 232 16.38 -9.35 11.80
N HIS A 233 15.11 -9.37 11.90
CA HIS A 233 14.17 -10.38 11.41
C HIS A 233 14.58 -11.05 10.09
N HIS A 234 14.36 -12.38 9.96
CA HIS A 234 14.78 -13.14 8.78
C HIS A 234 14.17 -12.61 7.46
N VAL A 235 12.96 -12.04 7.51
CA VAL A 235 12.31 -11.38 6.37
C VAL A 235 13.11 -10.14 5.94
N ASN A 236 13.59 -9.32 6.88
CA ASN A 236 14.37 -8.14 6.56
C ASN A 236 15.73 -8.50 5.95
N ARG A 237 16.37 -9.57 6.44
CA ARG A 237 17.60 -10.11 5.81
C ARG A 237 17.34 -10.67 4.43
N ALA A 238 16.24 -11.41 4.26
CA ALA A 238 15.82 -11.92 2.94
C ALA A 238 15.56 -10.77 1.97
N PHE A 239 14.87 -9.72 2.42
CA PHE A 239 14.60 -8.50 1.66
C PHE A 239 15.87 -7.85 1.11
N VAL A 240 16.84 -7.57 1.97
CA VAL A 240 18.11 -6.97 1.55
C VAL A 240 18.89 -7.89 0.60
N ASN A 241 18.98 -9.19 0.91
CA ASN A 241 19.75 -10.14 0.13
C ASN A 241 19.12 -10.45 -1.24
N ILE A 242 17.80 -10.66 -1.29
CA ILE A 242 17.10 -10.99 -2.54
C ILE A 242 17.13 -9.81 -3.51
N LEU A 243 16.95 -8.59 -3.00
CA LEU A 243 16.97 -7.37 -3.82
C LEU A 243 18.39 -6.84 -4.07
N GLY A 244 19.42 -7.40 -3.42
CA GLY A 244 20.81 -6.97 -3.58
C GLY A 244 21.04 -5.54 -3.10
N ILE A 245 20.39 -5.11 -2.01
CA ILE A 245 20.50 -3.74 -1.50
C ILE A 245 21.83 -3.58 -0.77
N GLU A 246 22.70 -2.73 -1.29
CA GLU A 246 23.97 -2.42 -0.68
C GLU A 246 23.81 -1.38 0.42
N MET A 247 24.24 -1.73 1.64
CA MET A 247 24.19 -0.90 2.83
C MET A 247 25.53 -0.93 3.56
N VAL A 248 25.92 0.19 4.17
CA VAL A 248 27.16 0.35 4.93
C VAL A 248 26.84 0.31 6.41
N ARG A 249 27.38 -0.68 7.11
CA ARG A 249 27.25 -0.76 8.56
C ARG A 249 28.20 0.23 9.22
N ILE A 250 27.67 1.02 10.15
CA ILE A 250 28.42 2.00 10.93
C ILE A 250 28.62 1.44 12.34
N GLU A 251 29.83 1.52 12.85
CA GLU A 251 30.16 1.11 14.22
C GLU A 251 30.36 2.34 15.11
N HIS A 252 30.91 3.42 14.56
CA HIS A 252 31.18 4.67 15.28
C HIS A 252 30.61 5.88 14.55
N GLU A 253 30.26 6.91 15.30
CA GLU A 253 29.77 8.20 14.76
C GLU A 253 30.78 8.84 13.78
N ASP A 254 32.07 8.60 14.00
CA ASP A 254 33.16 9.08 13.15
C ASP A 254 33.09 8.54 11.71
N ASP A 255 32.43 7.41 11.49
CA ASP A 255 32.26 6.80 10.16
C ASP A 255 31.38 7.71 9.26
N LEU A 256 30.57 8.58 9.86
CA LEU A 256 29.72 9.53 9.14
C LEU A 256 30.46 10.80 8.68
N LYS A 257 31.64 11.09 9.20
CA LYS A 257 32.42 12.30 8.84
C LYS A 257 32.89 12.33 7.39
N GLY A 258 32.81 11.19 6.70
CA GLY A 258 33.16 11.10 5.27
C GLY A 258 32.07 11.59 4.31
N TYR A 259 30.88 11.93 4.81
CA TYR A 259 29.77 12.42 4.00
C TYR A 259 29.65 13.95 4.12
N SER A 260 29.41 14.61 2.99
CA SER A 260 29.31 16.07 2.93
C SER A 260 27.92 16.57 3.33
N LYS A 261 26.88 15.75 3.11
CA LYS A 261 25.52 15.97 3.61
C LYS A 261 24.97 14.67 4.21
N LEU A 262 24.11 14.81 5.21
CA LEU A 262 23.45 13.71 5.89
C LEU A 262 21.93 13.82 5.73
N ALA A 263 21.30 12.69 5.34
CA ALA A 263 19.86 12.55 5.28
C ALA A 263 19.40 11.50 6.31
N LEU A 264 18.53 11.88 7.23
CA LEU A 264 17.89 10.98 8.18
C LEU A 264 16.54 10.53 7.60
N ILE A 265 16.37 9.23 7.40
CA ILE A 265 15.21 8.64 6.75
C ILE A 265 14.52 7.68 7.70
N ASP A 266 13.19 7.80 7.75
CA ASP A 266 12.32 6.99 8.61
C ASP A 266 12.63 7.15 10.11
N ALA A 267 13.13 8.29 10.43
CA ALA A 267 13.36 8.79 11.78
C ALA A 267 13.46 10.32 11.71
N SER A 268 13.04 11.02 12.75
CA SER A 268 12.99 12.48 12.74
C SER A 268 13.86 13.16 13.80
N VAL A 269 14.44 12.38 14.74
CA VAL A 269 15.23 12.92 15.84
C VAL A 269 16.63 12.32 15.84
N PRO A 270 17.69 13.11 15.56
CA PRO A 270 19.07 12.64 15.69
C PRO A 270 19.37 12.09 17.08
N GLY A 271 20.14 11.00 17.16
CA GLY A 271 20.50 10.32 18.42
C GLY A 271 19.39 9.48 19.05
N MET A 272 18.18 9.53 18.52
CA MET A 272 17.09 8.68 18.97
C MET A 272 16.93 7.48 18.03
N ASN A 273 17.43 6.32 18.45
CA ASN A 273 17.38 5.09 17.65
C ASN A 273 18.07 5.21 16.28
N ASN A 274 19.12 6.01 16.16
CA ASN A 274 19.96 6.14 14.98
C ASN A 274 21.39 6.53 15.37
N PRO A 275 22.41 6.37 14.48
CA PRO A 275 23.79 6.61 14.81
C PRO A 275 24.20 8.09 14.88
N LEU A 276 23.31 9.02 14.59
CA LEU A 276 23.64 10.45 14.61
C LEU A 276 23.78 10.97 16.06
N PRO A 277 24.71 11.86 16.34
CA PRO A 277 24.75 12.59 17.60
C PRO A 277 23.50 13.44 17.82
N PRO A 278 22.98 13.54 19.06
CA PRO A 278 21.76 14.31 19.37
C PRO A 278 21.82 15.79 19.03
N GLU A 279 23.03 16.36 18.93
CA GLU A 279 23.28 17.78 18.69
C GLU A 279 23.61 18.07 17.22
N ASP A 280 23.73 17.06 16.37
CA ASP A 280 24.09 17.24 14.98
C ASP A 280 22.95 17.86 14.17
N ASN A 281 23.32 18.81 13.32
CA ASN A 281 22.45 19.31 12.26
C ASN A 281 22.42 18.27 11.14
N VAL A 282 21.23 17.90 10.74
CA VAL A 282 20.99 17.01 9.60
C VAL A 282 20.49 17.84 8.44
N ASP A 283 21.01 17.62 7.24
CA ASP A 283 20.61 18.43 6.08
C ASP A 283 19.20 18.09 5.62
N ILE A 284 18.83 16.80 5.65
CA ILE A 284 17.57 16.28 5.13
C ILE A 284 16.93 15.35 6.16
N ILE A 285 15.63 15.55 6.44
CA ILE A 285 14.81 14.65 7.25
C ILE A 285 13.54 14.31 6.50
N ILE A 286 13.24 13.01 6.30
CA ILE A 286 12.00 12.52 5.72
C ILE A 286 11.48 11.38 6.59
N ASP A 287 10.27 11.53 7.15
CA ASP A 287 9.70 10.60 8.13
C ASP A 287 8.18 10.63 8.10
N HIS A 288 7.55 9.51 8.48
CA HIS A 288 6.10 9.44 8.66
C HIS A 288 5.68 9.35 10.14
N HIS A 289 6.62 9.16 11.03
CA HIS A 289 6.32 9.05 12.45
C HIS A 289 5.89 10.37 13.08
N THR A 290 5.02 10.30 14.09
CA THR A 290 4.65 11.48 14.87
C THR A 290 5.86 11.93 15.67
N ALA A 291 6.43 13.08 15.35
CA ALA A 291 7.49 13.67 16.14
C ALA A 291 6.95 13.97 17.55
N ASN A 292 7.28 13.14 18.51
CA ASN A 292 7.10 13.48 19.93
C ASN A 292 8.04 14.64 20.25
N ASN A 293 7.56 15.88 20.12
CA ASN A 293 8.23 17.17 20.12
C ASN A 293 9.00 17.47 21.42
N LYS A 294 10.03 16.69 21.74
CA LYS A 294 10.98 17.06 22.80
C LYS A 294 12.31 17.61 22.27
N GLY A 295 12.52 17.60 20.95
CA GLY A 295 13.70 18.17 20.30
C GLY A 295 13.30 19.17 19.21
N LYS A 296 14.02 20.26 19.04
CA LYS A 296 13.92 21.09 17.83
C LYS A 296 14.52 20.30 16.69
N VAL A 297 13.68 19.83 15.77
CA VAL A 297 14.14 19.31 14.48
C VAL A 297 14.76 20.49 13.72
N ASN A 298 16.06 20.44 13.51
CA ASN A 298 16.80 21.46 12.75
C ASN A 298 17.38 20.78 11.49
N ALA A 299 16.73 21.00 10.35
CA ALA A 299 17.17 20.51 9.06
C ALA A 299 16.87 21.55 7.98
N ASP A 300 17.73 21.66 6.97
CA ASP A 300 17.53 22.58 5.83
C ASP A 300 16.35 22.11 4.95
N PHE A 301 16.13 20.80 4.92
CA PHE A 301 14.95 20.18 4.33
C PHE A 301 14.34 19.21 5.32
N PHE A 302 13.05 19.36 5.59
CA PHE A 302 12.29 18.36 6.35
C PHE A 302 10.92 18.13 5.75
N ASP A 303 10.48 16.87 5.75
CA ASP A 303 9.14 16.46 5.36
C ASP A 303 8.68 15.33 6.28
N ILE A 304 7.93 15.70 7.29
CA ILE A 304 7.37 14.77 8.28
C ILE A 304 5.86 14.72 8.08
N ARG A 305 5.33 13.52 7.77
CA ARG A 305 3.91 13.33 7.41
C ARG A 305 3.26 12.22 8.24
N PRO A 306 2.77 12.52 9.44
CA PRO A 306 2.09 11.54 10.31
C PRO A 306 0.76 11.00 9.74
N ASP A 307 0.22 11.65 8.72
CA ASP A 307 -0.96 11.24 7.96
C ASP A 307 -0.63 10.34 6.75
N THR A 308 0.52 9.68 6.79
CA THR A 308 0.98 8.73 5.78
C THR A 308 1.42 7.44 6.48
N GLY A 309 1.05 6.30 5.94
CA GLY A 309 1.28 4.99 6.59
C GLY A 309 2.71 4.47 6.48
N ALA A 310 3.57 5.09 5.65
CA ALA A 310 4.95 4.68 5.42
C ALA A 310 5.79 5.81 4.81
N THR A 311 7.06 5.91 5.17
CA THR A 311 8.02 6.82 4.54
C THR A 311 8.25 6.46 3.06
N SER A 312 8.16 5.20 2.69
CA SER A 312 8.17 4.71 1.30
C SER A 312 7.07 5.33 0.44
N THR A 313 5.92 5.70 1.02
CA THR A 313 4.86 6.42 0.31
C THR A 313 5.33 7.83 -0.07
N ILE A 314 5.98 8.55 0.86
CA ILE A 314 6.51 9.90 0.62
C ILE A 314 7.55 9.88 -0.50
N LEU A 315 8.50 8.94 -0.42
CA LEU A 315 9.56 8.80 -1.43
C LEU A 315 9.02 8.33 -2.79
N THR A 316 7.98 7.49 -2.82
CA THR A 316 7.30 7.11 -4.06
C THR A 316 6.67 8.33 -4.75
N GLU A 317 6.07 9.23 -3.99
CA GLU A 317 5.54 10.48 -4.51
C GLU A 317 6.66 11.33 -5.13
N TYR A 318 7.80 11.47 -4.44
CA TYR A 318 8.93 12.24 -4.96
C TYR A 318 9.54 11.64 -6.22
N LEU A 319 9.68 10.31 -6.30
CA LEU A 319 10.13 9.63 -7.52
C LEU A 319 9.21 9.93 -8.72
N ARG A 320 7.89 9.97 -8.49
CA ARG A 320 6.90 10.31 -9.53
C ARG A 320 6.99 11.76 -9.97
N GLU A 321 7.04 12.68 -9.01
CA GLU A 321 7.08 14.11 -9.30
C GLU A 321 8.39 14.55 -9.99
N LEU A 322 9.50 13.88 -9.72
CA LEU A 322 10.80 14.10 -10.36
C LEU A 322 11.00 13.27 -11.63
N GLU A 323 10.03 12.45 -12.01
CA GLU A 323 10.09 11.52 -13.14
C GLU A 323 11.31 10.58 -13.08
N VAL A 324 11.76 10.22 -11.86
CA VAL A 324 12.87 9.30 -11.64
C VAL A 324 12.45 7.90 -12.12
N PRO A 325 13.25 7.22 -12.95
CA PRO A 325 12.93 5.86 -13.38
C PRO A 325 12.85 4.90 -12.19
N VAL A 326 11.70 4.25 -12.03
CA VAL A 326 11.46 3.22 -11.00
C VAL A 326 11.54 1.86 -11.69
N ASP A 327 12.63 1.13 -11.43
CA ASP A 327 12.82 -0.24 -11.89
C ASP A 327 12.08 -1.26 -11.02
N LYS A 328 12.17 -2.53 -11.40
CA LYS A 328 11.48 -3.61 -10.68
C LYS A 328 11.95 -3.77 -9.24
N VAL A 329 13.26 -3.63 -9.00
CA VAL A 329 13.85 -3.81 -7.66
C VAL A 329 13.36 -2.70 -6.73
N LEU A 330 13.49 -1.45 -7.15
CA LEU A 330 13.02 -0.30 -6.38
C LEU A 330 11.51 -0.35 -6.14
N ALA A 331 10.72 -0.70 -7.17
CA ALA A 331 9.28 -0.84 -7.02
C ALA A 331 8.88 -1.93 -6.02
N THR A 332 9.57 -3.08 -6.06
CA THR A 332 9.34 -4.18 -5.12
C THR A 332 9.72 -3.78 -3.70
N ALA A 333 10.87 -3.10 -3.54
CA ALA A 333 11.33 -2.61 -2.24
C ALA A 333 10.31 -1.66 -1.60
N LEU A 334 9.91 -0.62 -2.31
CA LEU A 334 8.96 0.38 -1.82
C LEU A 334 7.58 -0.21 -1.53
N LEU A 335 7.08 -1.11 -2.39
CA LEU A 335 5.81 -1.77 -2.15
C LEU A 335 5.86 -2.66 -0.90
N HIS A 336 6.98 -3.36 -0.67
CA HIS A 336 7.18 -4.16 0.54
C HIS A 336 7.25 -3.27 1.79
N GLY A 337 7.97 -2.15 1.76
CA GLY A 337 8.04 -1.17 2.85
C GLY A 337 6.63 -0.68 3.24
N ILE A 338 5.85 -0.17 2.27
CA ILE A 338 4.47 0.27 2.52
C ILE A 338 3.62 -0.86 3.14
N ARG A 339 3.72 -2.08 2.63
CA ARG A 339 2.95 -3.23 3.14
C ARG A 339 3.35 -3.62 4.55
N THR A 340 4.62 -3.52 4.87
CA THR A 340 5.13 -3.90 6.21
C THR A 340 4.60 -2.93 7.25
N ASP A 341 4.76 -1.64 7.07
CA ASP A 341 4.34 -0.62 8.02
C ASP A 341 2.83 -0.52 8.18
N THR A 342 2.11 -0.65 7.09
CA THR A 342 0.64 -0.68 7.12
C THR A 342 0.06 -2.05 7.50
N SER A 343 0.90 -3.03 7.84
CA SER A 343 0.47 -4.43 8.10
C SER A 343 -0.42 -4.99 6.97
N GLY A 344 -0.03 -4.78 5.72
CA GLY A 344 -0.80 -5.17 4.54
C GLY A 344 -2.08 -4.34 4.38
N PHE A 345 -2.00 -3.04 4.61
CA PHE A 345 -3.11 -2.07 4.53
C PHE A 345 -4.22 -2.28 5.58
N LYS A 346 -3.86 -2.82 6.76
CA LYS A 346 -4.79 -3.08 7.86
C LYS A 346 -4.63 -2.12 9.03
N ARG A 347 -3.52 -1.39 9.10
CA ARG A 347 -3.19 -0.48 10.20
C ARG A 347 -2.67 0.85 9.63
N GLU A 348 -3.08 1.96 10.24
CA GLU A 348 -2.56 3.32 9.96
C GLU A 348 -2.40 3.64 8.47
N THR A 349 -3.37 3.18 7.66
CA THR A 349 -3.33 3.30 6.20
C THR A 349 -4.11 4.53 5.73
N HIS A 350 -3.51 5.31 4.86
CA HIS A 350 -4.06 6.54 4.30
C HIS A 350 -4.26 6.43 2.77
N PRO A 351 -5.08 7.27 2.14
CA PRO A 351 -5.30 7.23 0.70
C PRO A 351 -4.03 7.35 -0.15
N ALA A 352 -3.01 8.07 0.37
CA ALA A 352 -1.72 8.21 -0.29
C ALA A 352 -0.99 6.86 -0.44
N ASP A 353 -1.09 5.97 0.57
CA ASP A 353 -0.46 4.65 0.55
C ASP A 353 -1.05 3.76 -0.54
N PHE A 354 -2.37 3.79 -0.73
CA PHE A 354 -3.02 3.07 -1.82
C PHE A 354 -2.63 3.63 -3.20
N SER A 355 -2.49 4.96 -3.32
CA SER A 355 -2.04 5.59 -4.56
C SER A 355 -0.60 5.19 -4.91
N ALA A 356 0.31 5.24 -3.94
CA ALA A 356 1.70 4.80 -4.10
C ALA A 356 1.77 3.31 -4.42
N ALA A 357 1.07 2.46 -3.66
CA ALA A 357 1.04 1.03 -3.89
C ALA A 357 0.48 0.65 -5.27
N SER A 358 -0.57 1.32 -5.73
CA SER A 358 -1.12 1.11 -7.08
C SER A 358 -0.10 1.41 -8.18
N PHE A 359 0.64 2.51 -8.05
CA PHE A 359 1.72 2.87 -8.99
C PHE A 359 2.86 1.86 -8.97
N LEU A 360 3.28 1.43 -7.78
CA LEU A 360 4.39 0.48 -7.60
C LEU A 360 4.01 -0.94 -8.04
N HIS A 361 2.78 -1.38 -7.77
CA HIS A 361 2.31 -2.73 -8.09
C HIS A 361 2.39 -3.07 -9.59
N LEU A 362 2.22 -2.07 -10.45
CA LEU A 362 2.35 -2.25 -11.91
C LEU A 362 3.80 -2.49 -12.36
N LYS A 363 4.78 -2.12 -11.53
CA LYS A 363 6.21 -2.17 -11.82
C LYS A 363 6.96 -3.23 -11.01
N ALA A 364 6.46 -3.56 -9.81
CA ALA A 364 7.05 -4.51 -8.88
C ALA A 364 7.10 -5.93 -9.46
N ASP A 365 8.11 -6.68 -9.05
CA ASP A 365 8.24 -8.09 -9.35
C ASP A 365 7.52 -8.91 -8.27
N LYS A 366 6.45 -9.59 -8.68
CA LYS A 366 5.60 -10.36 -7.76
C LYS A 366 6.29 -11.58 -7.18
N ASP A 367 7.14 -12.21 -7.98
CA ASP A 367 7.87 -13.42 -7.55
C ASP A 367 8.93 -13.06 -6.50
N LEU A 368 9.61 -11.92 -6.66
CA LEU A 368 10.53 -11.40 -5.66
C LEU A 368 9.79 -11.00 -4.38
N LEU A 369 8.64 -10.36 -4.50
CA LEU A 369 7.82 -9.96 -3.34
C LEU A 369 7.37 -11.17 -2.53
N ASP A 370 6.87 -12.22 -3.20
CA ASP A 370 6.47 -13.47 -2.55
C ASP A 370 7.66 -14.16 -1.86
N GLN A 371 8.84 -14.18 -2.50
CA GLN A 371 10.05 -14.74 -1.89
C GLN A 371 10.51 -13.96 -0.64
N ILE A 372 10.32 -12.64 -0.64
CA ILE A 372 10.66 -11.77 0.51
C ILE A 372 9.67 -12.01 1.65
N GLU A 373 8.37 -12.03 1.36
CA GLU A 373 7.31 -12.14 2.36
C GLU A 373 7.19 -13.55 2.96
N THR A 374 7.56 -14.57 2.19
CA THR A 374 7.55 -15.97 2.62
C THR A 374 8.91 -16.63 2.40
N PRO A 375 9.98 -16.15 3.06
CA PRO A 375 11.29 -16.73 2.89
C PRO A 375 11.31 -18.18 3.37
N PRO A 376 12.11 -19.05 2.74
CA PRO A 376 12.24 -20.43 3.16
C PRO A 376 12.61 -20.54 4.64
N MET A 377 11.89 -21.37 5.37
CA MET A 377 12.18 -21.65 6.77
C MET A 377 13.46 -22.48 6.87
N SER A 378 14.42 -22.04 7.68
CA SER A 378 15.63 -22.84 7.94
C SER A 378 15.29 -24.11 8.74
N THR A 379 16.13 -25.15 8.61
CA THR A 379 15.99 -26.37 9.42
C THR A 379 16.06 -26.06 10.92
N GLU A 380 16.89 -25.09 11.31
CA GLU A 380 16.98 -24.60 12.68
C GLU A 380 15.67 -24.02 13.18
N MET A 381 15.08 -23.11 12.39
CA MET A 381 13.79 -22.52 12.69
C MET A 381 12.68 -23.57 12.77
N LEU A 382 12.68 -24.56 11.86
CA LEU A 382 11.73 -25.66 11.90
C LEU A 382 11.84 -26.47 13.21
N ASN A 383 13.06 -26.71 13.72
CA ASN A 383 13.30 -27.37 14.99
C ASN A 383 12.76 -26.54 16.16
N VAL A 384 13.04 -25.24 16.20
CA VAL A 384 12.54 -24.31 17.22
C VAL A 384 11.02 -24.29 17.28
N VAL A 385 10.35 -24.19 16.10
CA VAL A 385 8.88 -24.28 16.01
C VAL A 385 8.39 -25.68 16.47
N GLY A 386 9.08 -26.74 16.06
CA GLY A 386 8.76 -28.11 16.48
C GLY A 386 8.83 -28.30 17.99
N ASP A 387 9.85 -27.77 18.64
CA ASP A 387 10.00 -27.79 20.10
C ASP A 387 8.90 -26.97 20.78
N ALA A 388 8.64 -25.76 20.29
CA ALA A 388 7.58 -24.91 20.80
C ALA A 388 6.19 -25.57 20.64
N ILE A 389 5.93 -26.31 19.55
CA ILE A 389 4.69 -27.06 19.36
C ILE A 389 4.61 -28.23 20.37
N ARG A 390 5.69 -28.95 20.61
CA ARG A 390 5.72 -30.09 21.56
C ARG A 390 5.47 -29.62 23.01
N ASN A 391 6.07 -28.52 23.41
CA ASN A 391 6.06 -28.02 24.77
C ASN A 391 4.88 -27.07 25.08
N LYS A 392 3.95 -26.86 24.13
CA LYS A 392 2.85 -25.89 24.29
C LYS A 392 1.93 -26.22 25.47
N LYS A 393 1.60 -25.19 26.23
CA LYS A 393 0.58 -25.19 27.27
C LYS A 393 -0.50 -24.17 26.90
N ILE A 394 -1.75 -24.64 26.76
CA ILE A 394 -2.88 -23.78 26.37
C ILE A 394 -3.76 -23.56 27.59
N LYS A 395 -4.08 -22.30 27.90
CA LYS A 395 -5.03 -21.88 28.94
C LYS A 395 -5.99 -20.83 28.35
N GLY A 396 -7.22 -21.27 28.07
CA GLY A 396 -8.18 -20.42 27.34
C GLY A 396 -7.64 -20.05 25.96
N SER A 397 -7.53 -18.76 25.69
CA SER A 397 -6.94 -18.20 24.45
C SER A 397 -5.43 -17.92 24.52
N TYR A 398 -4.77 -18.28 25.63
CA TYR A 398 -3.35 -18.09 25.83
C TYR A 398 -2.56 -19.37 25.52
N LEU A 399 -1.56 -19.29 24.67
CA LEU A 399 -0.58 -20.33 24.42
C LEU A 399 0.77 -19.90 24.99
N ILE A 400 1.30 -20.66 25.95
CA ILE A 400 2.61 -20.42 26.54
C ILE A 400 3.47 -21.66 26.25
N THR A 401 4.67 -21.45 25.77
CA THR A 401 5.55 -22.55 25.38
C THR A 401 7.02 -22.20 25.53
N ASN A 402 7.86 -23.23 25.54
CA ASN A 402 9.29 -23.09 25.45
C ASN A 402 9.84 -23.73 24.16
N ALA A 403 10.85 -23.10 23.60
CA ALA A 403 11.59 -23.51 22.42
C ALA A 403 12.95 -24.16 22.76
N GLY A 404 13.20 -24.42 24.04
CA GLY A 404 14.47 -24.99 24.51
C GLY A 404 15.66 -24.03 24.40
N MET A 405 16.83 -24.60 24.15
CA MET A 405 18.04 -23.86 23.79
C MET A 405 17.99 -23.51 22.31
N VAL A 406 18.16 -22.25 21.99
CA VAL A 406 18.20 -21.80 20.59
C VAL A 406 19.60 -21.35 20.21
N ALA A 407 20.01 -21.62 18.97
CA ALA A 407 21.29 -21.13 18.46
C ALA A 407 21.18 -19.67 17.94
N ASN A 408 19.94 -19.21 17.67
CA ASN A 408 19.65 -17.85 17.29
C ASN A 408 18.42 -17.33 18.05
N ARG A 409 18.58 -16.24 18.80
CA ARG A 409 17.51 -15.60 19.57
C ARG A 409 16.32 -15.14 18.70
N ASP A 410 16.58 -14.79 17.43
CA ASP A 410 15.54 -14.31 16.50
C ASP A 410 14.53 -15.40 16.11
N ALA A 411 14.83 -16.67 16.38
CA ALA A 411 13.89 -17.76 16.15
C ALA A 411 12.72 -17.75 17.16
N ILE A 412 12.91 -17.14 18.34
CA ILE A 412 11.87 -17.10 19.39
C ILE A 412 10.66 -16.25 18.97
N PRO A 413 10.83 -14.97 18.53
CA PRO A 413 9.72 -14.18 18.05
C PRO A 413 9.07 -14.78 16.79
N GLN A 414 9.84 -15.39 15.89
CA GLN A 414 9.30 -16.06 14.71
C GLN A 414 8.41 -17.25 15.08
N ALA A 415 8.80 -18.04 16.09
CA ALA A 415 7.96 -19.12 16.60
C ALA A 415 6.66 -18.57 17.21
N ALA A 416 6.70 -17.41 17.89
CA ALA A 416 5.51 -16.76 18.41
C ALA A 416 4.57 -16.30 17.29
N ASP A 417 5.08 -15.70 16.22
CA ASP A 417 4.32 -15.29 15.05
C ASP A 417 3.65 -16.49 14.35
N TYR A 418 4.38 -17.61 14.22
CA TYR A 418 3.86 -18.85 13.65
C TYR A 418 2.72 -19.43 14.48
N LEU A 419 2.92 -19.58 15.80
CA LEU A 419 1.97 -20.17 16.72
C LEU A 419 0.72 -19.31 16.95
N LEU A 420 0.81 -18.00 16.74
CA LEU A 420 -0.33 -17.10 16.83
C LEU A 420 -1.40 -17.41 15.77
N ASN A 421 -1.05 -18.11 14.68
CA ASN A 421 -2.00 -18.53 13.65
C ASN A 421 -2.82 -19.76 14.02
N LEU A 422 -2.59 -20.36 15.21
CA LEU A 422 -3.38 -21.48 15.69
C LEU A 422 -4.81 -21.02 16.02
N GLU A 423 -5.80 -21.82 15.59
CA GLU A 423 -7.21 -21.55 15.86
C GLU A 423 -7.51 -21.52 17.37
N GLY A 424 -8.29 -20.52 17.80
CA GLY A 424 -8.66 -20.35 19.20
C GLY A 424 -7.58 -19.67 20.07
N ILE A 425 -6.42 -19.36 19.52
CA ILE A 425 -5.34 -18.66 20.23
C ILE A 425 -5.36 -17.16 19.88
N ALA A 426 -5.45 -16.35 20.93
CA ALA A 426 -5.40 -14.88 20.82
C ALA A 426 -4.05 -14.31 21.28
N THR A 427 -3.35 -14.99 22.20
CA THR A 427 -2.06 -14.54 22.72
C THR A 427 -1.09 -15.71 22.82
N VAL A 428 0.13 -15.50 22.37
CA VAL A 428 1.24 -16.47 22.42
C VAL A 428 2.42 -15.90 23.19
N VAL A 429 3.01 -16.70 24.07
CA VAL A 429 4.27 -16.41 24.74
C VAL A 429 5.24 -17.54 24.48
N VAL A 430 6.36 -17.26 23.82
CA VAL A 430 7.43 -18.22 23.55
C VAL A 430 8.65 -17.86 24.36
N ILE A 431 9.23 -18.85 25.02
CA ILE A 431 10.39 -18.75 25.89
C ILE A 431 11.54 -19.54 25.26
N GLY A 432 12.72 -18.97 25.15
CA GLY A 432 13.92 -19.66 24.68
C GLY A 432 15.13 -19.26 25.50
N LEU A 433 16.09 -20.15 25.62
CA LEU A 433 17.40 -19.87 26.22
C LEU A 433 18.44 -19.66 25.11
N TYR A 434 19.11 -18.53 25.19
CA TYR A 434 20.24 -18.21 24.32
C TYR A 434 21.39 -17.71 25.17
N GLU A 435 22.55 -18.36 25.10
CA GLU A 435 23.66 -18.11 26.02
C GLU A 435 23.24 -18.19 27.50
N ASP A 436 23.51 -17.15 28.28
CA ASP A 436 23.16 -17.05 29.70
C ASP A 436 21.92 -16.19 29.97
N MET A 437 21.02 -16.09 28.95
CA MET A 437 19.82 -15.27 28.99
C MET A 437 18.58 -16.09 28.64
N ALA A 438 17.47 -15.78 29.29
CA ALA A 438 16.16 -16.20 28.86
C ALA A 438 15.53 -15.09 28.00
N PHE A 439 15.20 -15.41 26.77
CA PHE A 439 14.47 -14.55 25.86
C PHE A 439 13.01 -14.96 25.81
N ILE A 440 12.12 -13.99 25.94
CA ILE A 440 10.69 -14.22 25.96
C ILE A 440 10.08 -13.32 24.89
N SER A 441 9.29 -13.89 24.00
CA SER A 441 8.56 -13.14 22.98
C SER A 441 7.07 -13.32 23.18
N GLY A 442 6.33 -12.22 23.21
CA GLY A 442 4.87 -12.18 23.27
C GLY A 442 4.27 -11.64 22.00
N ARG A 443 3.14 -12.24 21.59
CA ARG A 443 2.30 -11.78 20.48
C ARG A 443 0.84 -11.84 20.88
N SER A 444 0.04 -10.83 20.52
CA SER A 444 -1.40 -10.81 20.79
C SER A 444 -2.19 -10.26 19.61
N LYS A 445 -3.31 -10.91 19.31
CA LYS A 445 -4.36 -10.43 18.40
C LYS A 445 -5.55 -9.82 19.17
N ASP A 446 -5.57 -9.96 20.49
CA ASP A 446 -6.65 -9.45 21.34
C ASP A 446 -6.46 -7.94 21.55
N VAL A 447 -7.34 -7.14 20.97
CA VAL A 447 -7.30 -5.66 21.08
C VAL A 447 -7.50 -5.13 22.50
N ARG A 448 -8.01 -5.98 23.41
CA ARG A 448 -8.20 -5.62 24.83
C ARG A 448 -6.93 -5.78 25.64
N VAL A 449 -5.93 -6.47 25.10
CA VAL A 449 -4.68 -6.81 25.78
C VAL A 449 -3.54 -5.99 25.19
N ASN A 450 -2.96 -5.08 25.99
CA ASN A 450 -1.68 -4.47 25.67
C ASN A 450 -0.56 -5.39 26.19
N ILE A 451 -0.02 -6.25 25.30
CA ILE A 451 1.00 -7.22 25.72
C ILE A 451 2.33 -6.56 26.12
N GLY A 452 2.63 -5.36 25.59
CA GLY A 452 3.81 -4.58 25.99
C GLY A 452 3.75 -4.17 27.47
N ASP A 453 2.62 -3.61 27.89
CA ASP A 453 2.40 -3.24 29.30
C ASP A 453 2.37 -4.48 30.20
N ALA A 454 1.75 -5.58 29.74
CA ALA A 454 1.73 -6.83 30.48
C ALA A 454 3.14 -7.38 30.71
N PHE A 455 4.00 -7.34 29.69
CA PHE A 455 5.40 -7.77 29.81
C PHE A 455 6.21 -6.85 30.71
N ALA A 456 6.07 -5.53 30.60
CA ALA A 456 6.73 -4.57 31.47
C ALA A 456 6.40 -4.82 32.96
N ARG A 457 5.13 -5.08 33.27
CA ARG A 457 4.68 -5.40 34.64
C ARG A 457 5.10 -6.79 35.10
N ALA A 458 5.11 -7.79 34.22
CA ALA A 458 5.47 -9.15 34.59
C ALA A 458 6.97 -9.33 34.79
N PHE A 459 7.79 -8.66 33.98
CA PHE A 459 9.22 -8.97 33.86
C PHE A 459 10.15 -7.77 34.06
N GLY A 460 9.64 -6.52 34.07
CA GLY A 460 10.48 -5.31 34.17
C GLY A 460 11.33 -5.20 35.42
N GLU A 461 10.93 -5.87 36.54
CA GLU A 461 11.72 -5.90 37.78
C GLU A 461 12.91 -6.89 37.74
N ILE A 462 12.86 -7.89 36.85
CA ILE A 462 13.83 -8.99 36.79
C ILE A 462 14.67 -9.02 35.53
N GLY A 463 14.37 -8.12 34.59
CA GLY A 463 15.07 -8.02 33.32
C GLY A 463 14.62 -6.80 32.50
N SER A 464 15.09 -6.71 31.30
CA SER A 464 14.56 -5.72 30.33
C SER A 464 13.29 -6.27 29.69
N ALA A 465 12.18 -5.53 29.78
CA ALA A 465 10.89 -5.98 29.23
C ALA A 465 10.03 -4.81 28.77
N GLY A 466 9.27 -5.01 27.67
CA GLY A 466 8.35 -4.04 27.13
C GLY A 466 7.93 -4.38 25.70
N GLY A 467 7.27 -3.43 25.04
CA GLY A 467 6.81 -3.61 23.66
C GLY A 467 5.63 -2.69 23.33
N HIS A 468 4.90 -3.08 22.30
CA HIS A 468 3.69 -2.43 21.81
C HIS A 468 2.44 -3.23 22.19
N ALA A 469 1.28 -2.73 21.82
CA ALA A 469 -0.01 -3.37 22.15
C ALA A 469 -0.10 -4.84 21.66
N SER A 470 0.47 -5.17 20.48
CA SER A 470 0.38 -6.50 19.87
C SER A 470 1.66 -7.35 19.96
N MET A 471 2.79 -6.75 20.32
CA MET A 471 4.13 -7.40 20.34
C MET A 471 4.91 -6.98 21.56
N ALA A 472 5.54 -7.93 22.24
CA ALA A 472 6.39 -7.66 23.39
C ALA A 472 7.60 -8.60 23.44
N ALA A 473 8.65 -8.14 24.10
CA ALA A 473 9.83 -8.93 24.38
C ALA A 473 10.30 -8.73 25.82
N ALA A 474 10.93 -9.76 26.37
CA ALA A 474 11.67 -9.65 27.61
C ALA A 474 12.99 -10.44 27.54
N GLN A 475 14.01 -9.92 28.23
CA GLN A 475 15.33 -10.53 28.36
C GLN A 475 15.66 -10.60 29.84
N ILE A 476 15.84 -11.82 30.36
CA ILE A 476 16.05 -12.07 31.77
C ILE A 476 17.39 -12.80 31.94
N PRO A 477 18.36 -12.21 32.64
CA PRO A 477 19.63 -12.88 32.94
C PRO A 477 19.38 -14.14 33.80
N LEU A 478 20.04 -15.24 33.46
CA LEU A 478 19.94 -16.48 34.25
C LEU A 478 20.61 -16.38 35.63
N GLY A 479 21.44 -15.38 35.84
CA GLY A 479 22.05 -15.08 37.12
C GLY A 479 22.83 -16.28 37.70
N ILE A 480 22.43 -16.76 38.88
CA ILE A 480 23.08 -17.90 39.55
C ILE A 480 22.96 -19.23 38.81
N PHE A 481 22.07 -19.31 37.81
CA PHE A 481 21.90 -20.50 36.95
C PHE A 481 22.82 -20.47 35.73
N SER A 482 23.55 -19.36 35.51
CA SER A 482 24.53 -19.25 34.44
C SER A 482 25.61 -20.32 34.58
N GLY A 483 25.97 -20.98 33.50
CA GLY A 483 27.01 -22.01 33.48
C GLY A 483 26.60 -23.38 34.02
N LEU A 484 25.39 -23.59 34.52
CA LEU A 484 24.92 -24.91 34.91
C LEU A 484 24.76 -25.82 33.68
N LYS A 485 25.11 -27.12 33.82
CA LYS A 485 25.08 -28.10 32.73
C LYS A 485 23.70 -28.64 32.45
N ASP A 486 22.83 -28.69 33.45
CA ASP A 486 21.47 -29.21 33.31
C ASP A 486 20.51 -28.14 32.72
N LYS A 487 20.56 -27.99 31.43
CA LYS A 487 19.78 -27.00 30.69
C LYS A 487 18.27 -27.30 30.66
N GLU A 488 17.87 -28.57 30.77
CA GLU A 488 16.46 -28.97 30.83
C GLU A 488 15.81 -28.51 32.15
N THR A 489 16.46 -28.72 33.28
CA THR A 489 15.96 -28.22 34.56
C THR A 489 15.89 -26.70 34.61
N ILE A 490 16.89 -25.99 34.03
CA ILE A 490 16.85 -24.52 33.94
C ILE A 490 15.65 -24.07 33.10
N MET A 491 15.43 -24.69 31.94
CA MET A 491 14.31 -24.34 31.08
C MET A 491 12.97 -24.53 31.79
N GLN A 492 12.79 -25.64 32.53
CA GLN A 492 11.55 -25.89 33.28
C GLN A 492 11.31 -24.82 34.34
N LEU A 493 12.35 -24.46 35.09
CA LEU A 493 12.27 -23.41 36.12
C LEU A 493 11.91 -22.06 35.52
N VAL A 494 12.57 -21.68 34.43
CA VAL A 494 12.27 -20.43 33.69
C VAL A 494 10.86 -20.43 33.16
N GLU A 495 10.42 -21.50 32.50
CA GLU A 495 9.06 -21.64 31.98
C GLU A 495 8.01 -21.50 33.06
N ASP A 496 8.19 -22.17 34.21
CA ASP A 496 7.24 -22.09 35.32
C ASP A 496 7.22 -20.68 35.95
N ALA A 497 8.37 -20.05 36.10
CA ALA A 497 8.46 -18.68 36.60
C ALA A 497 7.79 -17.66 35.67
N VAL A 498 8.09 -17.75 34.36
CA VAL A 498 7.52 -16.86 33.33
C VAL A 498 6.02 -17.07 33.25
N THR A 499 5.56 -18.33 33.18
CA THR A 499 4.13 -18.66 33.11
C THR A 499 3.36 -18.09 34.30
N LYS A 500 3.86 -18.29 35.53
CA LYS A 500 3.20 -17.78 36.75
C LYS A 500 3.13 -16.26 36.76
N ARG A 501 4.24 -15.57 36.44
CA ARG A 501 4.28 -14.10 36.42
C ARG A 501 3.35 -13.51 35.36
N PHE A 502 3.42 -14.03 34.14
CA PHE A 502 2.57 -13.58 33.04
C PHE A 502 1.09 -13.76 33.35
N LEU A 503 0.68 -14.98 33.73
CA LEU A 503 -0.72 -15.25 34.06
C LEU A 503 -1.23 -14.47 35.27
N ALA A 504 -0.37 -14.19 36.26
CA ALA A 504 -0.75 -13.36 37.41
C ALA A 504 -1.09 -11.91 37.03
N VAL A 505 -0.43 -11.38 36.00
CA VAL A 505 -0.74 -10.05 35.44
C VAL A 505 -2.04 -10.11 34.66
N MET A 506 -2.19 -11.09 33.76
CA MET A 506 -3.37 -11.21 32.89
C MET A 506 -4.68 -11.48 33.67
N MET A 507 -4.64 -12.35 34.71
CA MET A 507 -5.81 -12.64 35.54
C MET A 507 -6.24 -11.47 36.43
N LYS A 508 -5.34 -10.55 36.75
CA LYS A 508 -5.70 -9.32 37.48
C LYS A 508 -6.43 -8.32 36.58
N GLU A 509 -6.14 -8.30 35.31
CA GLU A 509 -6.84 -7.45 34.33
C GLU A 509 -8.28 -7.95 34.10
N GLU A 510 -8.46 -9.26 33.91
CA GLU A 510 -9.79 -9.86 33.77
C GLU A 510 -10.70 -9.68 35.01
N SER A 511 -10.09 -9.45 36.19
CA SER A 511 -10.85 -9.24 37.44
C SER A 511 -11.16 -7.77 37.72
N SER A 512 -10.66 -6.85 36.91
CA SER A 512 -10.79 -5.39 37.10
C SER A 512 -11.77 -4.76 36.10
N GLU A 513 -12.27 -5.55 35.16
CA GLU A 513 -13.39 -5.24 34.28
C GLU A 513 -14.68 -5.87 34.84
#